data_5607d68e05239e7f1555068513f95c76
#
_entry.id   5607d68e05239e7f1555068513f95c76
#
_cell.length_a   1.000
_cell.length_b   1.000
_cell.length_c   1.000
_cell.angle_alpha   90.00
_cell.angle_beta   90.00
_cell.angle_gamma   90.00
#
_symmetry.space_group_name_H-M   'P 1'
#
loop_
_entity.id
_entity.type
_entity.pdbx_description
1 polymer ?
#
loop_
_entity_poly.entity_id
_entity_poly.type
_entity_poly.pdbx_seq_one_letter_code
_entity_poly.pdbx_strand_id
1 'polypeptide(L)'
;MLRIVFIIFLTLKGVLMAIEEPKYTLMEKYEAFEIRKYSPYLVAQTEVSGTFDERGGKAFRILIKYISGENQQQSNIKMTAPVIQENSDEEGQKISMTAPVIQEKGKEDSNSAIISFVMPESFSLDTLPSPLDNRITLREIPAKTVAVLQYSGGWTEERYKEHEAILIKALQNANIKIIGEPSFARYNSPFALWFMRRNEIMIEVQR
;
A
#
# COMPACT_ATOMS: atom_id res chain seq x y z
N MET A 1 60.90 6.05 -16.95
CA MET A 1 59.91 4.93 -16.89
C MET A 1 58.72 5.38 -16.09
N LEU A 2 57.62 5.74 -16.77
CA LEU A 2 56.39 6.24 -16.18
C LEU A 2 55.45 5.04 -15.97
N ARG A 3 55.20 4.70 -14.69
CA ARG A 3 54.25 3.63 -14.34
C ARG A 3 52.80 4.22 -14.33
N ILE A 4 52.03 3.86 -15.33
CA ILE A 4 50.60 4.17 -15.38
C ILE A 4 49.88 3.18 -14.46
N VAL A 5 49.31 3.69 -13.35
CA VAL A 5 48.43 2.92 -12.48
C VAL A 5 47.04 3.02 -13.05
N PHE A 6 46.53 1.90 -13.62
CA PHE A 6 45.13 1.76 -14.06
C PHE A 6 44.27 1.52 -12.83
N ILE A 7 43.51 2.53 -12.39
CA ILE A 7 42.47 2.36 -11.36
C ILE A 7 41.22 1.87 -12.07
N ILE A 8 40.92 0.57 -11.92
CA ILE A 8 39.67 -0.02 -12.37
C ILE A 8 38.55 0.41 -11.40
N PHE A 9 37.73 1.37 -11.78
CA PHE A 9 36.48 1.68 -11.10
C PHE A 9 35.48 0.56 -11.35
N LEU A 10 35.38 -0.38 -10.41
CA LEU A 10 34.34 -1.40 -10.41
C LEU A 10 33.02 -0.73 -9.97
N THR A 11 32.20 -0.30 -10.94
CA THR A 11 30.84 0.19 -10.67
C THR A 11 29.97 -1.00 -10.28
N LEU A 12 29.85 -1.24 -8.97
CA LEU A 12 28.87 -2.17 -8.41
C LEU A 12 27.48 -1.56 -8.64
N LYS A 13 26.83 -1.90 -9.75
CA LYS A 13 25.40 -1.62 -9.94
C LYS A 13 24.62 -2.51 -8.99
N GLY A 14 24.46 -2.06 -7.76
CA GLY A 14 23.45 -2.63 -6.86
C GLY A 14 22.09 -2.40 -7.49
N VAL A 15 21.44 -3.46 -7.93
CA VAL A 15 20.01 -3.43 -8.26
C VAL A 15 19.29 -3.23 -6.92
N LEU A 16 19.03 -1.98 -6.55
CA LEU A 16 18.02 -1.69 -5.55
C LEU A 16 16.71 -2.19 -6.15
N MET A 17 16.21 -3.33 -5.70
CA MET A 17 14.84 -3.74 -6.00
C MET A 17 13.93 -2.68 -5.37
N ALA A 18 13.44 -1.76 -6.20
CA ALA A 18 12.44 -0.80 -5.77
C ALA A 18 11.21 -1.59 -5.33
N ILE A 19 10.68 -1.26 -4.15
CA ILE A 19 9.42 -1.82 -3.67
C ILE A 19 8.34 -1.38 -4.68
N GLU A 20 7.51 -2.32 -5.14
CA GLU A 20 6.44 -2.04 -6.09
C GLU A 20 5.39 -1.12 -5.48
N GLU A 21 4.94 -0.12 -6.23
CA GLU A 21 3.93 0.87 -5.86
C GLU A 21 2.82 0.94 -6.92
N PRO A 22 1.57 1.33 -6.54
CA PRO A 22 0.49 1.54 -7.50
C PRO A 22 0.89 2.57 -8.56
N LYS A 23 0.64 2.25 -9.83
CA LYS A 23 0.94 3.14 -10.95
C LYS A 23 0.04 4.35 -10.96
N TYR A 24 0.61 5.51 -11.19
CA TYR A 24 -0.14 6.74 -11.40
C TYR A 24 0.46 7.62 -12.49
N THR A 25 -0.36 8.50 -13.04
CA THR A 25 0.07 9.61 -13.89
C THR A 25 0.00 10.89 -13.08
N LEU A 26 1.10 11.65 -13.03
CA LEU A 26 1.10 12.99 -12.46
C LEU A 26 0.30 13.91 -13.40
N MET A 27 -0.80 14.46 -12.90
CA MET A 27 -1.68 15.35 -13.64
C MET A 27 -1.26 16.80 -13.47
N GLU A 28 -1.04 17.22 -12.24
CA GLU A 28 -0.64 18.57 -11.88
C GLU A 28 0.26 18.57 -10.66
N LYS A 29 1.12 19.58 -10.57
CA LYS A 29 2.00 19.78 -9.40
C LYS A 29 1.80 21.19 -8.85
N TYR A 30 1.47 21.24 -7.58
CA TYR A 30 1.38 22.46 -6.78
C TYR A 30 2.59 22.54 -5.83
N GLU A 31 2.78 23.67 -5.18
CA GLU A 31 3.88 23.83 -4.22
C GLU A 31 3.80 22.84 -3.05
N ALA A 32 2.60 22.63 -2.48
CA ALA A 32 2.39 21.79 -1.30
C ALA A 32 1.90 20.37 -1.62
N PHE A 33 1.34 20.10 -2.81
CA PHE A 33 0.72 18.82 -3.15
C PHE A 33 0.78 18.55 -4.65
N GLU A 34 0.44 17.32 -5.01
CA GLU A 34 0.33 16.85 -6.40
C GLU A 34 -1.08 16.30 -6.65
N ILE A 35 -1.57 16.44 -7.89
CA ILE A 35 -2.74 15.70 -8.37
C ILE A 35 -2.26 14.52 -9.19
N ARG A 36 -2.60 13.32 -8.72
CA ARG A 36 -2.22 12.05 -9.34
C ARG A 36 -3.47 11.29 -9.77
N LYS A 37 -3.44 10.72 -10.99
CA LYS A 37 -4.45 9.77 -11.46
C LYS A 37 -3.90 8.36 -11.33
N TYR A 38 -4.41 7.61 -10.35
CA TYR A 38 -4.04 6.22 -10.12
C TYR A 38 -4.75 5.30 -11.09
N SER A 39 -4.04 4.30 -11.63
CA SER A 39 -4.63 3.16 -12.31
C SER A 39 -5.36 2.27 -11.30
N PRO A 40 -6.28 1.38 -11.73
CA PRO A 40 -6.85 0.38 -10.82
C PRO A 40 -5.73 -0.47 -10.19
N TYR A 41 -5.91 -0.84 -8.93
CA TYR A 41 -4.96 -1.71 -8.20
C TYR A 41 -5.69 -2.57 -7.17
N LEU A 42 -5.10 -3.71 -6.83
CA LEU A 42 -5.65 -4.65 -5.87
C LEU A 42 -5.13 -4.38 -4.47
N VAL A 43 -5.97 -4.65 -3.49
CA VAL A 43 -5.62 -4.59 -2.07
C VAL A 43 -6.12 -5.82 -1.32
N ALA A 44 -5.35 -6.24 -0.31
CA ALA A 44 -5.82 -7.05 0.79
C ALA A 44 -6.05 -6.12 1.97
N GLN A 45 -7.26 -6.07 2.51
CA GLN A 45 -7.64 -5.13 3.56
C GLN A 45 -8.26 -5.84 4.76
N THR A 46 -8.11 -5.23 5.93
CA THR A 46 -8.79 -5.65 7.16
C THR A 46 -9.26 -4.42 7.93
N GLU A 47 -10.40 -4.52 8.60
CA GLU A 47 -10.90 -3.48 9.51
C GLU A 47 -10.53 -3.85 10.94
N VAL A 48 -10.01 -2.88 11.69
CA VAL A 48 -9.58 -3.05 13.07
C VAL A 48 -9.96 -1.85 13.92
N SER A 49 -10.35 -2.10 15.17
CA SER A 49 -10.67 -1.07 16.16
C SER A 49 -9.52 -0.84 17.13
N GLY A 50 -9.46 0.38 17.71
CA GLY A 50 -8.46 0.78 18.69
C GLY A 50 -7.98 2.21 18.50
N THR A 51 -6.94 2.60 19.23
CA THR A 51 -6.29 3.91 19.06
C THR A 51 -5.58 3.98 17.70
N PHE A 52 -5.30 5.17 17.22
CA PHE A 52 -4.62 5.38 15.93
C PHE A 52 -3.31 4.58 15.81
N ASP A 53 -2.52 4.56 16.87
CA ASP A 53 -1.22 3.86 16.90
C ASP A 53 -1.37 2.33 16.95
N GLU A 54 -2.37 1.82 17.69
CA GLU A 54 -2.61 0.39 17.80
C GLU A 54 -3.13 -0.24 16.52
N ARG A 55 -4.01 0.47 15.80
CA ARG A 55 -4.67 -0.04 14.58
C ARG A 55 -3.67 -0.51 13.54
N GLY A 56 -2.64 0.29 13.28
CA GLY A 56 -1.58 -0.07 12.33
C GLY A 56 -0.91 -1.40 12.67
N GLY A 57 -0.53 -1.60 13.93
CA GLY A 57 0.11 -2.83 14.40
C GLY A 57 -0.82 -4.05 14.43
N LYS A 58 -2.10 -3.84 14.78
CA LYS A 58 -3.12 -4.92 14.78
C LYS A 58 -3.35 -5.45 13.35
N ALA A 59 -3.61 -4.54 12.41
CA ALA A 59 -3.86 -4.91 11.03
C ALA A 59 -2.62 -5.50 10.35
N PHE A 60 -1.44 -4.94 10.61
CA PHE A 60 -0.18 -5.46 10.04
C PHE A 60 0.01 -6.94 10.40
N ARG A 61 -0.24 -7.34 11.66
CA ARG A 61 -0.11 -8.75 12.08
C ARG A 61 -1.09 -9.68 11.36
N ILE A 62 -2.26 -9.20 10.98
CA ILE A 62 -3.25 -9.97 10.21
C ILE A 62 -2.79 -10.10 8.75
N LEU A 63 -2.47 -8.98 8.12
CA LEU A 63 -2.15 -8.93 6.70
C LEU A 63 -0.80 -9.55 6.36
N ILE A 64 0.20 -9.43 7.26
CA ILE A 64 1.54 -10.04 7.02
C ILE A 64 1.47 -11.57 6.97
N LYS A 65 0.58 -12.19 7.74
CA LYS A 65 0.36 -13.63 7.72
C LYS A 65 -0.16 -14.08 6.36
N TYR A 66 -1.15 -13.35 5.83
CA TYR A 66 -1.70 -13.61 4.51
C TYR A 66 -0.63 -13.59 3.42
N ILE A 67 0.18 -12.53 3.33
CA ILE A 67 1.22 -12.45 2.30
C ILE A 67 2.41 -13.38 2.57
N SER A 68 2.58 -13.87 3.80
CA SER A 68 3.62 -14.84 4.16
C SER A 68 3.24 -16.30 3.85
N GLY A 69 2.01 -16.55 3.39
CA GLY A 69 1.56 -17.87 2.98
C GLY A 69 0.42 -18.46 3.82
N GLU A 70 -0.15 -17.75 4.83
CA GLU A 70 -1.39 -18.17 5.47
C GLU A 70 -2.58 -17.90 4.53
N ASN A 71 -2.58 -18.54 3.35
CA ASN A 71 -3.57 -18.42 2.30
C ASN A 71 -3.72 -19.73 1.52
N GLN A 72 -4.78 -19.82 0.72
CA GLN A 72 -5.04 -20.96 -0.13
C GLN A 72 -4.90 -20.55 -1.59
N GLN A 73 -4.01 -21.21 -2.32
CA GLN A 73 -3.79 -20.94 -3.73
C GLN A 73 -5.07 -21.20 -4.53
N GLN A 74 -5.47 -20.27 -5.36
CA GLN A 74 -6.60 -20.49 -6.29
C GLN A 74 -6.10 -21.32 -7.47
N SER A 75 -6.30 -22.63 -7.41
CA SER A 75 -6.13 -23.49 -8.57
C SER A 75 -7.42 -23.48 -9.38
N ASN A 76 -7.41 -22.89 -10.57
CA ASN A 76 -8.45 -23.11 -11.58
C ASN A 76 -8.33 -24.54 -12.12
N ILE A 77 -8.68 -25.53 -11.30
CA ILE A 77 -8.81 -26.92 -11.76
C ILE A 77 -10.10 -26.97 -12.59
N LYS A 78 -9.99 -27.02 -13.92
CA LYS A 78 -11.08 -27.51 -14.76
C LYS A 78 -11.41 -28.90 -14.25
N MET A 79 -12.60 -29.11 -13.70
CA MET A 79 -13.07 -30.40 -13.25
C MET A 79 -13.00 -31.39 -14.42
N THR A 80 -11.98 -32.25 -14.38
CA THR A 80 -11.93 -33.48 -15.17
C THR A 80 -12.10 -34.66 -14.19
N ALA A 81 -13.11 -35.47 -14.38
CA ALA A 81 -13.28 -36.71 -13.60
C ALA A 81 -12.19 -37.72 -13.99
N PRO A 82 -11.63 -38.54 -13.04
CA PRO A 82 -12.06 -38.74 -11.66
C PRO A 82 -11.36 -37.85 -10.65
N VAL A 83 -12.06 -37.56 -9.54
CA VAL A 83 -11.50 -36.86 -8.39
C VAL A 83 -10.62 -37.85 -7.62
N ILE A 84 -9.31 -37.74 -7.74
CA ILE A 84 -8.36 -38.42 -6.84
C ILE A 84 -8.10 -37.38 -5.72
N GLN A 85 -8.56 -37.69 -4.52
CA GLN A 85 -8.29 -36.91 -3.34
C GLN A 85 -6.90 -37.28 -2.81
N GLU A 86 -5.87 -36.61 -3.28
CA GLU A 86 -4.58 -36.60 -2.61
C GLU A 86 -4.62 -35.51 -1.54
N ASN A 87 -4.17 -35.86 -0.33
CA ASN A 87 -3.89 -34.88 0.71
C ASN A 87 -2.63 -34.10 0.26
N SER A 88 -2.82 -33.06 -0.53
CA SER A 88 -1.76 -32.07 -0.75
C SER A 88 -1.71 -31.22 0.49
N ASP A 89 -0.61 -31.26 1.24
CA ASP A 89 -0.19 -30.18 2.13
C ASP A 89 0.12 -28.99 1.21
N GLU A 90 -0.92 -28.27 0.76
CA GLU A 90 -0.76 -27.10 -0.09
C GLU A 90 -0.13 -25.99 0.75
N GLU A 91 1.20 -25.89 0.67
CA GLU A 91 1.89 -24.72 1.21
C GLU A 91 1.30 -23.46 0.57
N GLY A 92 0.87 -22.52 1.42
CA GLY A 92 0.32 -21.26 0.95
C GLY A 92 1.34 -20.46 0.13
N GLN A 93 0.85 -19.69 -0.82
CA GLN A 93 1.69 -18.88 -1.71
C GLN A 93 2.21 -17.63 -1.01
N LYS A 94 3.53 -17.42 -1.04
CA LYS A 94 4.13 -16.15 -0.60
C LYS A 94 3.89 -15.05 -1.62
N ILE A 95 3.41 -13.91 -1.14
CA ILE A 95 3.16 -12.71 -1.94
C ILE A 95 4.21 -11.67 -1.54
N SER A 96 4.86 -11.05 -2.54
CA SER A 96 5.85 -10.01 -2.28
C SER A 96 5.21 -8.79 -1.62
N MET A 97 5.88 -8.22 -0.62
CA MET A 97 5.41 -6.99 0.02
C MET A 97 5.58 -5.82 -0.92
N THR A 98 4.54 -5.00 -1.04
CA THR A 98 4.53 -3.77 -1.83
C THR A 98 4.34 -2.54 -0.93
N ALA A 99 4.39 -1.35 -1.47
CA ALA A 99 4.09 -0.10 -0.79
C ALA A 99 3.02 0.69 -1.57
N PRO A 100 2.22 1.51 -0.94
CA PRO A 100 2.18 1.78 0.49
C PRO A 100 1.29 0.82 1.28
N VAL A 101 1.38 0.90 2.62
CA VAL A 101 0.31 0.48 3.53
C VAL A 101 -0.65 1.67 3.68
N ILE A 102 -1.91 1.49 3.30
CA ILE A 102 -2.94 2.55 3.30
C ILE A 102 -3.85 2.38 4.52
N GLN A 103 -4.11 3.47 5.23
CA GLN A 103 -5.06 3.54 6.33
C GLN A 103 -6.18 4.50 5.98
N GLU A 104 -7.41 4.02 6.02
CA GLU A 104 -8.65 4.79 5.80
C GLU A 104 -9.52 4.72 7.05
N LYS A 105 -10.50 5.63 7.15
CA LYS A 105 -11.51 5.60 8.20
C LYS A 105 -12.30 4.29 8.11
N GLY A 106 -12.54 3.66 9.25
CA GLY A 106 -13.35 2.45 9.33
C GLY A 106 -14.84 2.71 9.11
N LYS A 107 -15.58 1.64 8.92
CA LYS A 107 -17.02 1.67 8.68
C LYS A 107 -17.82 1.25 9.91
N GLU A 108 -17.22 0.43 10.78
CA GLU A 108 -17.92 -0.18 11.92
C GLU A 108 -18.18 0.85 13.02
N ASP A 109 -17.18 1.65 13.38
CA ASP A 109 -17.29 2.69 14.42
C ASP A 109 -16.29 3.84 14.20
N SER A 110 -16.40 4.91 15.01
CA SER A 110 -15.50 6.07 14.96
C SER A 110 -14.05 5.72 15.32
N ASN A 111 -13.83 4.61 16.01
CA ASN A 111 -12.52 4.14 16.46
C ASN A 111 -11.97 3.00 15.59
N SER A 112 -12.66 2.65 14.49
CA SER A 112 -12.16 1.67 13.53
C SER A 112 -11.38 2.32 12.39
N ALA A 113 -10.54 1.52 11.75
CA ALA A 113 -9.83 1.89 10.52
C ALA A 113 -9.70 0.67 9.60
N ILE A 114 -9.82 0.91 8.30
CA ILE A 114 -9.48 -0.06 7.28
C ILE A 114 -8.01 0.13 6.94
N ILE A 115 -7.23 -0.94 7.08
CA ILE A 115 -5.82 -0.98 6.70
C ILE A 115 -5.68 -1.90 5.51
N SER A 116 -5.01 -1.42 4.47
CA SER A 116 -4.85 -2.12 3.20
C SER A 116 -3.38 -2.30 2.85
N PHE A 117 -3.01 -3.51 2.44
CA PHE A 117 -1.77 -3.77 1.70
C PHE A 117 -2.10 -3.74 0.21
N VAL A 118 -1.34 -2.98 -0.56
CA VAL A 118 -1.41 -3.06 -2.01
C VAL A 118 -0.88 -4.42 -2.45
N MET A 119 -1.49 -5.04 -3.45
CA MET A 119 -1.02 -6.32 -4.00
C MET A 119 -0.16 -6.09 -5.23
N PRO A 120 0.82 -6.98 -5.52
CA PRO A 120 1.63 -6.88 -6.74
C PRO A 120 0.77 -6.87 -8.01
N GLU A 121 1.17 -6.09 -9.00
CA GLU A 121 0.45 -5.93 -10.28
C GLU A 121 0.34 -7.25 -11.07
N SER A 122 1.21 -8.21 -10.77
CA SER A 122 1.18 -9.54 -11.40
C SER A 122 -0.06 -10.38 -11.06
N PHE A 123 -0.85 -9.96 -10.06
CA PHE A 123 -2.08 -10.64 -9.67
C PHE A 123 -3.33 -9.97 -10.23
N SER A 124 -4.38 -10.77 -10.42
CA SER A 124 -5.78 -10.37 -10.57
C SER A 124 -6.58 -10.86 -9.38
N LEU A 125 -7.84 -10.44 -9.22
CA LEU A 125 -8.71 -10.98 -8.16
C LEU A 125 -8.87 -12.50 -8.26
N ASP A 126 -8.86 -13.04 -9.49
CA ASP A 126 -9.01 -14.47 -9.75
C ASP A 126 -7.74 -15.28 -9.50
N THR A 127 -6.58 -14.62 -9.41
CA THR A 127 -5.28 -15.28 -9.21
C THR A 127 -4.66 -15.01 -7.84
N LEU A 128 -5.18 -14.05 -7.08
CA LEU A 128 -4.78 -13.83 -5.70
C LEU A 128 -5.19 -15.03 -4.85
N PRO A 129 -4.27 -15.60 -4.03
CA PRO A 129 -4.63 -16.65 -3.09
C PRO A 129 -5.78 -16.24 -2.18
N SER A 130 -6.71 -17.14 -1.89
CA SER A 130 -7.80 -16.87 -0.96
C SER A 130 -7.27 -16.75 0.47
N PRO A 131 -7.63 -15.70 1.24
CA PRO A 131 -7.24 -15.61 2.64
C PRO A 131 -7.87 -16.74 3.47
N LEU A 132 -7.09 -17.34 4.39
CA LEU A 132 -7.63 -18.26 5.39
C LEU A 132 -8.28 -17.50 6.57
N ASP A 133 -7.85 -16.27 6.81
CA ASP A 133 -8.44 -15.40 7.84
C ASP A 133 -9.62 -14.63 7.25
N ASN A 134 -10.82 -14.86 7.76
CA ASN A 134 -12.07 -14.25 7.28
C ASN A 134 -12.18 -12.74 7.53
N ARG A 135 -11.26 -12.17 8.32
CA ARG A 135 -11.14 -10.72 8.52
C ARG A 135 -10.48 -10.01 7.34
N ILE A 136 -9.88 -10.76 6.41
CA ILE A 136 -9.21 -10.20 5.24
C ILE A 136 -10.16 -10.21 4.06
N THR A 137 -10.30 -9.09 3.40
CA THR A 137 -11.08 -8.92 2.16
C THR A 137 -10.14 -8.51 1.04
N LEU A 138 -10.23 -9.21 -0.10
CA LEU A 138 -9.54 -8.83 -1.34
C LEU A 138 -10.45 -7.90 -2.14
N ARG A 139 -9.90 -6.82 -2.67
CA ARG A 139 -10.69 -5.83 -3.38
C ARG A 139 -9.87 -5.14 -4.47
N GLU A 140 -10.51 -4.81 -5.58
CA GLU A 140 -10.00 -3.86 -6.55
C GLU A 140 -10.39 -2.44 -6.17
N ILE A 141 -9.42 -1.55 -6.13
CA ILE A 141 -9.63 -0.11 -6.03
C ILE A 141 -9.69 0.43 -7.47
N PRO A 142 -10.81 1.06 -7.87
CA PRO A 142 -10.94 1.58 -9.22
C PRO A 142 -9.98 2.75 -9.46
N ALA A 143 -9.77 3.09 -10.74
CA ALA A 143 -9.02 4.28 -11.10
C ALA A 143 -9.62 5.52 -10.42
N LYS A 144 -8.78 6.34 -9.79
CA LYS A 144 -9.22 7.53 -9.07
C LYS A 144 -8.21 8.68 -9.21
N THR A 145 -8.73 9.91 -9.14
CA THR A 145 -7.89 11.12 -9.11
C THR A 145 -7.76 11.57 -7.66
N VAL A 146 -6.51 11.74 -7.21
CA VAL A 146 -6.19 11.95 -5.81
C VAL A 146 -5.23 13.13 -5.67
N ALA A 147 -5.52 14.02 -4.74
CA ALA A 147 -4.55 15.01 -4.26
C ALA A 147 -3.66 14.37 -3.21
N VAL A 148 -2.35 14.54 -3.33
CA VAL A 148 -1.34 13.88 -2.51
C VAL A 148 -0.38 14.90 -1.94
N LEU A 149 -0.30 14.97 -0.59
CA LEU A 149 0.71 15.73 0.14
C LEU A 149 1.71 14.74 0.74
N GLN A 150 2.97 14.83 0.32
CA GLN A 150 4.06 14.01 0.84
C GLN A 150 4.79 14.73 1.96
N TYR A 151 5.11 13.99 3.04
CA TYR A 151 5.92 14.51 4.15
C TYR A 151 6.80 13.43 4.78
N SER A 152 7.78 13.86 5.57
CA SER A 152 8.65 12.97 6.34
C SER A 152 8.32 13.03 7.83
N GLY A 153 8.68 11.98 8.57
CA GLY A 153 8.54 12.00 10.03
C GLY A 153 7.85 10.78 10.64
N GLY A 154 7.42 10.95 11.89
CA GLY A 154 6.72 9.91 12.65
C GLY A 154 5.31 9.63 12.13
N TRP A 155 4.71 8.56 12.65
CA TRP A 155 3.37 8.07 12.26
C TRP A 155 2.31 8.36 13.33
N THR A 156 2.46 9.45 14.10
CA THR A 156 1.51 9.81 15.13
C THR A 156 0.23 10.40 14.56
N GLU A 157 -0.89 10.26 15.25
CA GLU A 157 -2.18 10.83 14.87
C GLU A 157 -2.11 12.35 14.74
N GLU A 158 -1.36 13.01 15.62
CA GLU A 158 -1.17 14.46 15.59
C GLU A 158 -0.54 14.92 14.27
N ARG A 159 0.55 14.27 13.84
CA ARG A 159 1.20 14.60 12.55
C ARG A 159 0.32 14.29 11.35
N TYR A 160 -0.45 13.21 11.43
CA TYR A 160 -1.43 12.89 10.40
C TYR A 160 -2.44 14.03 10.27
N LYS A 161 -3.09 14.44 11.36
CA LYS A 161 -4.08 15.52 11.38
C LYS A 161 -3.51 16.88 10.96
N GLU A 162 -2.28 17.18 11.36
CA GLU A 162 -1.58 18.41 10.94
C GLU A 162 -1.47 18.47 9.40
N HIS A 163 -0.94 17.41 8.77
CA HIS A 163 -0.73 17.38 7.32
C HIS A 163 -2.04 17.23 6.54
N GLU A 164 -3.04 16.54 7.09
CA GLU A 164 -4.40 16.51 6.57
C GLU A 164 -5.00 17.93 6.49
N ALA A 165 -4.91 18.71 7.55
CA ALA A 165 -5.41 20.07 7.58
C ALA A 165 -4.69 20.98 6.57
N ILE A 166 -3.36 20.80 6.40
CA ILE A 166 -2.58 21.52 5.40
C ILE A 166 -3.09 21.20 3.99
N LEU A 167 -3.30 19.91 3.67
CA LEU A 167 -3.79 19.50 2.35
C LEU A 167 -5.20 20.02 2.07
N ILE A 168 -6.13 19.90 3.03
CA ILE A 168 -7.50 20.39 2.89
C ILE A 168 -7.50 21.91 2.62
N LYS A 169 -6.73 22.68 3.38
CA LYS A 169 -6.62 24.13 3.18
C LYS A 169 -6.03 24.48 1.81
N ALA A 170 -5.01 23.75 1.35
CA ALA A 170 -4.41 23.95 0.04
C ALA A 170 -5.39 23.65 -1.10
N LEU A 171 -6.20 22.59 -0.98
CA LEU A 171 -7.25 22.26 -1.94
C LEU A 171 -8.35 23.31 -2.01
N GLN A 172 -8.77 23.85 -0.86
CA GLN A 172 -9.74 24.94 -0.79
C GLN A 172 -9.21 26.20 -1.48
N ASN A 173 -7.95 26.57 -1.23
CA ASN A 173 -7.32 27.73 -1.87
C ASN A 173 -7.18 27.56 -3.39
N ALA A 174 -6.98 26.31 -3.86
CA ALA A 174 -6.91 25.98 -5.28
C ALA A 174 -8.30 25.78 -5.94
N ASN A 175 -9.40 25.94 -5.20
CA ASN A 175 -10.78 25.66 -5.65
C ASN A 175 -10.95 24.25 -6.20
N ILE A 176 -10.29 23.26 -5.60
CA ILE A 176 -10.41 21.84 -5.97
C ILE A 176 -11.45 21.17 -5.07
N LYS A 177 -12.44 20.53 -5.70
CA LYS A 177 -13.53 19.88 -4.97
C LYS A 177 -13.10 18.53 -4.41
N ILE A 178 -13.17 18.39 -3.09
CA ILE A 178 -12.96 17.13 -2.38
C ILE A 178 -14.22 16.25 -2.54
N ILE A 179 -14.04 14.96 -2.85
CA ILE A 179 -15.13 13.97 -3.01
C ILE A 179 -14.93 12.71 -2.15
N GLY A 180 -13.78 12.52 -1.54
CA GLY A 180 -13.47 11.38 -0.66
C GLY A 180 -12.93 11.80 0.70
N GLU A 181 -12.94 10.85 1.64
CA GLU A 181 -12.32 11.02 2.96
C GLU A 181 -10.78 10.95 2.85
N PRO A 182 -10.04 11.65 3.74
CA PRO A 182 -8.60 11.54 3.80
C PRO A 182 -8.12 10.13 4.13
N SER A 183 -7.04 9.70 3.51
CA SER A 183 -6.35 8.46 3.80
C SER A 183 -4.86 8.70 4.05
N PHE A 184 -4.23 7.80 4.81
CA PHE A 184 -2.83 7.87 5.19
C PHE A 184 -2.04 6.71 4.56
N ALA A 185 -1.03 7.03 3.76
CA ALA A 185 -0.19 6.07 3.08
C ALA A 185 1.25 6.08 3.65
N ARG A 186 1.74 4.90 4.04
CA ARG A 186 3.06 4.68 4.64
C ARG A 186 3.91 3.83 3.71
N TYR A 187 5.04 4.36 3.27
CA TYR A 187 5.89 3.71 2.26
C TYR A 187 7.08 2.95 2.83
N ASN A 188 7.44 3.19 4.08
CA ASN A 188 8.64 2.64 4.69
C ASN A 188 8.34 1.62 5.78
N SER A 189 9.32 0.72 6.00
CA SER A 189 9.34 -0.18 7.14
C SER A 189 9.37 0.60 8.47
N PRO A 190 8.79 0.05 9.56
CA PRO A 190 8.90 0.62 10.91
C PRO A 190 10.33 0.85 11.37
N PHE A 191 11.28 0.07 10.84
CA PHE A 191 12.71 0.20 11.15
C PHE A 191 13.44 1.33 10.43
N ALA A 192 12.80 1.96 9.42
CA ALA A 192 13.37 3.11 8.74
C ALA A 192 13.51 4.30 9.69
N LEU A 193 14.60 5.04 9.58
CA LEU A 193 14.83 6.24 10.37
C LEU A 193 13.68 7.24 10.12
N TRP A 194 13.12 7.80 11.18
CA TRP A 194 11.90 8.59 11.13
C TRP A 194 11.97 9.75 10.13
N PHE A 195 13.11 10.42 10.02
CA PHE A 195 13.32 11.56 9.11
C PHE A 195 13.49 11.15 7.64
N MET A 196 13.72 9.86 7.35
CA MET A 196 13.80 9.31 5.99
C MET A 196 12.48 8.69 5.51
N ARG A 197 11.47 8.63 6.39
CA ARG A 197 10.20 8.03 6.04
C ARG A 197 9.43 8.91 5.06
N ARG A 198 8.87 8.27 4.03
CA ARG A 198 7.89 8.86 3.12
C ARG A 198 6.50 8.51 3.61
N ASN A 199 5.74 9.54 3.94
CA ASN A 199 4.34 9.44 4.29
C ASN A 199 3.54 10.31 3.33
N GLU A 200 2.31 9.93 3.05
CA GLU A 200 1.43 10.72 2.18
C GLU A 200 0.03 10.83 2.80
N ILE A 201 -0.54 12.03 2.75
CA ILE A 201 -1.98 12.23 2.91
C ILE A 201 -2.58 12.23 1.52
N MET A 202 -3.62 11.44 1.33
CA MET A 202 -4.28 11.25 0.04
C MET A 202 -5.77 11.58 0.17
N ILE A 203 -6.31 12.44 -0.69
CA ILE A 203 -7.72 12.83 -0.70
C ILE A 203 -8.25 12.72 -2.13
N GLU A 204 -9.33 11.97 -2.34
CA GLU A 204 -9.95 11.88 -3.65
C GLU A 204 -10.63 13.19 -4.03
N VAL A 205 -10.39 13.66 -5.26
CA VAL A 205 -10.86 14.95 -5.77
C VAL A 205 -11.56 14.81 -7.12
N GLN A 206 -12.49 15.72 -7.36
CA GLN A 206 -13.15 15.85 -8.65
C GLN A 206 -12.32 16.78 -9.54
N ARG A 207 -11.89 16.26 -10.70
CA ARG A 207 -11.19 16.99 -11.74
C ARG A 207 -11.78 16.65 -13.11
#